data_b887a1f18687f481c000428762a57323
#
_entry.id   b887a1f18687f481c000428762a57323
#
_cell.length_a   1.000
_cell.length_b   1.000
_cell.length_c   1.000
_cell.angle_alpha   90.00
_cell.angle_beta   90.00
_cell.angle_gamma   90.00
#
_symmetry.space_group_name_H-M   'P 1'
#
loop_
_entity.id
_entity.type
_entity.pdbx_description
1 polymer ?
#
loop_
_entity_poly.entity_id
_entity_poly.type
_entity_poly.pdbx_seq_one_letter_code
_entity_poly.pdbx_strand_id
1 'polypeptide(L)'
;MKWNKYSIQTTTEAVDLISSALNDLGIEGIEIEDNVQLTKEEAKSMFVDFIPDLPPDDGRAKVNFYIDSEDDDKSMVSRVKAELEELRTFVDIGEGTITESETEDKDWINNWKQYWHTFTIGDLYIKPTWEPVTEEMQGHPVLSIDPGTAFGTGSHETTRMVIRQLQKYVKPQDEVLDVGCGSGILSVVALKYGAGHAFGTDLDPNAIIASEENAQQNGIDKKQLEVIEGNIIDDKAVKDACGYESYDIVCANILADVLEPLSTCIHEHMKHGAYFITSGIIDTKENEVAEAFRKNKELEIVEINHDGEWVNITARRK
;
A
#
# COMPACT_ATOMS: atom_id res chain seq x y z
N MET A 1 21.25 -5.08 10.15
CA MET A 1 21.14 -4.92 11.61
C MET A 1 20.89 -6.29 12.22
N LYS A 2 21.39 -6.56 13.40
CA LYS A 2 21.06 -7.78 14.15
C LYS A 2 20.13 -7.38 15.28
N TRP A 3 19.05 -8.12 15.43
CA TRP A 3 18.07 -7.90 16.47
C TRP A 3 18.01 -9.11 17.38
N ASN A 4 17.91 -8.89 18.67
CA ASN A 4 17.61 -9.94 19.64
C ASN A 4 16.08 -10.02 19.75
N LYS A 5 15.51 -11.16 19.37
CA LYS A 5 14.07 -11.47 19.49
C LYS A 5 13.80 -12.10 20.85
N TYR A 6 12.88 -11.53 21.56
CA TYR A 6 12.35 -12.05 22.83
C TYR A 6 10.88 -12.43 22.63
N SER A 7 10.52 -13.65 23.05
CA SER A 7 9.18 -14.17 22.91
C SER A 7 8.57 -14.45 24.28
N ILE A 8 7.43 -13.84 24.56
CA ILE A 8 6.65 -14.03 25.80
C ILE A 8 5.51 -15.00 25.49
N GLN A 9 5.48 -16.15 26.15
CA GLN A 9 4.33 -17.07 26.10
C GLN A 9 3.25 -16.57 27.04
N THR A 10 2.06 -16.29 26.52
CA THR A 10 0.97 -15.65 27.28
C THR A 10 -0.42 -16.16 26.86
N THR A 11 -1.46 -15.51 27.35
CA THR A 11 -2.85 -15.74 26.95
C THR A 11 -3.33 -14.65 26.00
N THR A 12 -4.34 -14.95 25.19
CA THR A 12 -4.97 -13.96 24.30
C THR A 12 -5.55 -12.77 25.06
N GLU A 13 -6.05 -13.00 26.29
CA GLU A 13 -6.61 -11.95 27.17
C GLU A 13 -5.53 -10.94 27.64
N ALA A 14 -4.28 -11.37 27.79
CA ALA A 14 -3.20 -10.52 28.31
C ALA A 14 -2.43 -9.75 27.22
N VAL A 15 -2.64 -10.05 25.95
CA VAL A 15 -1.86 -9.48 24.81
C VAL A 15 -1.83 -7.96 24.83
N ASP A 16 -3.00 -7.31 24.95
CA ASP A 16 -3.09 -5.85 24.91
C ASP A 16 -2.37 -5.18 26.07
N LEU A 17 -2.49 -5.75 27.27
CA LEU A 17 -1.84 -5.21 28.47
C LEU A 17 -0.32 -5.37 28.39
N ILE A 18 0.16 -6.53 27.90
CA ILE A 18 1.59 -6.76 27.68
C ILE A 18 2.14 -5.81 26.61
N SER A 19 1.41 -5.65 25.52
CA SER A 19 1.80 -4.72 24.44
C SER A 19 1.89 -3.27 24.94
N SER A 20 0.93 -2.85 25.75
CA SER A 20 0.97 -1.52 26.39
C SER A 20 2.18 -1.36 27.30
N ALA A 21 2.46 -2.35 28.15
CA ALA A 21 3.62 -2.31 29.05
C ALA A 21 4.95 -2.27 28.28
N LEU A 22 5.07 -3.00 27.17
CA LEU A 22 6.25 -2.94 26.29
C LEU A 22 6.42 -1.56 25.67
N ASN A 23 5.35 -0.94 25.20
CA ASN A 23 5.37 0.42 24.64
C ASN A 23 5.78 1.45 25.71
N ASP A 24 5.29 1.33 26.94
CA ASP A 24 5.66 2.22 28.05
C ASP A 24 7.16 2.09 28.43
N LEU A 25 7.76 0.94 28.15
CA LEU A 25 9.20 0.71 28.28
C LEU A 25 10.01 1.25 27.09
N GLY A 26 9.35 1.78 26.03
CA GLY A 26 9.98 2.31 24.82
C GLY A 26 10.30 1.23 23.78
N ILE A 27 9.66 0.06 23.85
CA ILE A 27 9.79 -1.02 22.86
C ILE A 27 8.68 -0.85 21.84
N GLU A 28 9.01 -0.36 20.65
CA GLU A 28 8.04 -0.06 19.56
C GLU A 28 7.81 -1.26 18.63
N GLY A 29 8.79 -2.16 18.49
CA GLY A 29 8.70 -3.33 17.61
C GLY A 29 8.06 -4.52 18.33
N ILE A 30 6.74 -4.71 18.18
CA ILE A 30 5.98 -5.79 18.81
C ILE A 30 5.28 -6.61 17.71
N GLU A 31 5.37 -7.94 17.80
CA GLU A 31 4.68 -8.90 16.95
C GLU A 31 3.82 -9.81 17.81
N ILE A 32 2.56 -10.01 17.44
CA ILE A 32 1.61 -10.86 18.14
C ILE A 32 1.32 -12.10 17.30
N GLU A 33 1.50 -13.27 17.89
CA GLU A 33 1.12 -14.55 17.30
C GLU A 33 -0.01 -15.16 18.16
N ASP A 34 -1.24 -15.15 17.65
CA ASP A 34 -2.41 -15.76 18.26
C ASP A 34 -3.36 -16.30 17.19
N ASN A 35 -4.46 -16.91 17.61
CA ASN A 35 -5.53 -17.39 16.76
C ASN A 35 -6.80 -16.51 16.84
N VAL A 36 -6.65 -15.26 17.31
CA VAL A 36 -7.78 -14.33 17.35
C VAL A 36 -8.07 -13.84 15.94
N GLN A 37 -9.28 -14.15 15.46
CA GLN A 37 -9.71 -13.74 14.13
C GLN A 37 -9.95 -12.24 14.11
N LEU A 38 -9.28 -11.51 13.21
CA LEU A 38 -9.59 -10.11 12.97
C LEU A 38 -11.03 -9.97 12.45
N THR A 39 -11.77 -9.03 13.00
CA THR A 39 -13.04 -8.63 12.42
C THR A 39 -12.81 -7.90 11.10
N LYS A 40 -13.81 -7.88 10.22
CA LYS A 40 -13.72 -7.12 8.96
C LYS A 40 -13.46 -5.62 9.18
N GLU A 41 -13.98 -5.06 10.29
CA GLU A 41 -13.78 -3.67 10.66
C GLU A 41 -12.34 -3.39 11.12
N GLU A 42 -11.77 -4.28 11.92
CA GLU A 42 -10.36 -4.19 12.35
C GLU A 42 -9.41 -4.36 11.16
N ALA A 43 -9.60 -5.37 10.33
CA ALA A 43 -8.80 -5.56 9.12
C ALA A 43 -8.86 -4.32 8.20
N LYS A 44 -10.04 -3.71 8.06
CA LYS A 44 -10.22 -2.49 7.29
C LYS A 44 -9.49 -1.29 7.91
N SER A 45 -9.53 -1.13 9.23
CA SER A 45 -8.82 -0.05 9.92
C SER A 45 -7.30 -0.20 9.87
N MET A 46 -6.81 -1.43 9.74
CA MET A 46 -5.40 -1.79 9.64
C MET A 46 -4.91 -1.91 8.18
N PHE A 47 -5.76 -1.63 7.19
CA PHE A 47 -5.47 -1.79 5.76
C PHE A 47 -4.98 -3.20 5.39
N VAL A 48 -5.52 -4.24 6.05
CA VAL A 48 -5.17 -5.64 5.79
C VAL A 48 -6.05 -6.18 4.66
N ASP A 49 -5.46 -6.44 3.51
CA ASP A 49 -6.14 -6.92 2.30
C ASP A 49 -6.55 -8.39 2.34
N PHE A 50 -5.94 -9.17 3.23
CA PHE A 50 -6.18 -10.61 3.35
C PHE A 50 -6.27 -11.02 4.81
N ILE A 51 -7.43 -11.53 5.22
CA ILE A 51 -7.64 -12.11 6.55
C ILE A 51 -7.46 -13.62 6.40
N PRO A 52 -6.37 -14.23 6.94
CA PRO A 52 -6.21 -15.67 6.89
C PRO A 52 -7.28 -16.36 7.75
N ASP A 53 -7.76 -17.52 7.28
CA ASP A 53 -8.58 -18.42 8.11
C ASP A 53 -7.67 -19.02 9.20
N LEU A 54 -7.77 -18.49 10.41
CA LEU A 54 -7.05 -19.00 11.57
C LEU A 54 -7.85 -20.14 12.24
N PRO A 55 -7.15 -21.08 12.90
CA PRO A 55 -7.83 -22.03 13.81
C PRO A 55 -8.60 -21.27 14.89
N PRO A 56 -9.61 -21.90 15.52
CA PRO A 56 -10.28 -21.29 16.66
C PRO A 56 -9.28 -20.85 17.74
N ASP A 57 -9.52 -19.70 18.35
CA ASP A 57 -8.72 -19.23 19.49
C ASP A 57 -8.70 -20.28 20.59
N ASP A 58 -7.50 -20.71 20.99
CA ASP A 58 -7.27 -21.68 22.06
C ASP A 58 -6.87 -21.02 23.39
N GLY A 59 -6.98 -19.69 23.45
CA GLY A 59 -6.64 -18.87 24.61
C GLY A 59 -5.13 -18.66 24.81
N ARG A 60 -4.31 -19.06 23.82
CA ARG A 60 -2.85 -18.93 23.89
C ARG A 60 -2.38 -17.88 22.91
N ALA A 61 -1.41 -17.11 23.33
CA ALA A 61 -0.76 -16.12 22.50
C ALA A 61 0.75 -16.09 22.76
N LYS A 62 1.46 -15.51 21.80
CA LYS A 62 2.87 -15.19 21.94
C LYS A 62 3.08 -13.72 21.56
N VAL A 63 3.67 -12.95 22.44
CA VAL A 63 4.09 -11.58 22.18
C VAL A 63 5.59 -11.57 21.97
N ASN A 64 6.02 -11.22 20.77
CA ASN A 64 7.42 -11.08 20.42
C ASN A 64 7.79 -9.60 20.45
N PHE A 65 8.98 -9.29 20.96
CA PHE A 65 9.54 -7.94 20.90
C PHE A 65 11.02 -7.99 20.53
N TYR A 66 11.52 -6.88 19.99
CA TYR A 66 12.83 -6.81 19.38
C TYR A 66 13.66 -5.70 20.02
N ILE A 67 14.91 -6.00 20.35
CA ILE A 67 15.89 -5.05 20.87
C ILE A 67 17.10 -5.07 19.94
N ASP A 68 17.62 -3.89 19.58
CA ASP A 68 18.83 -3.81 18.75
C ASP A 68 19.99 -4.49 19.50
N SER A 69 20.75 -5.31 18.79
CA SER A 69 21.88 -6.04 19.39
C SER A 69 23.04 -5.12 19.86
N GLU A 70 23.03 -3.85 19.45
CA GLU A 70 23.98 -2.84 19.92
C GLU A 70 23.54 -2.17 21.23
N ASP A 71 22.28 -2.33 21.65
CA ASP A 71 21.75 -1.82 22.90
C ASP A 71 21.93 -2.82 24.06
N ASP A 72 21.91 -2.34 25.30
CA ASP A 72 21.95 -3.21 26.47
C ASP A 72 20.59 -3.87 26.75
N ASP A 73 20.35 -4.98 26.10
CA ASP A 73 19.12 -5.76 26.17
C ASP A 73 18.87 -6.43 27.55
N LYS A 74 19.89 -6.77 28.31
CA LYS A 74 19.74 -7.48 29.60
C LYS A 74 19.03 -6.64 30.67
N SER A 75 19.30 -5.35 30.67
CA SER A 75 18.61 -4.40 31.54
C SER A 75 17.14 -4.27 31.12
N MET A 76 16.88 -4.19 29.82
CA MET A 76 15.52 -4.07 29.27
C MET A 76 14.70 -5.32 29.55
N VAL A 77 15.24 -6.53 29.30
CA VAL A 77 14.55 -7.80 29.61
C VAL A 77 14.22 -7.91 31.09
N SER A 78 15.10 -7.41 31.98
CA SER A 78 14.83 -7.41 33.41
C SER A 78 13.66 -6.49 33.80
N ARG A 79 13.51 -5.34 33.11
CA ARG A 79 12.37 -4.43 33.26
C ARG A 79 11.08 -5.06 32.75
N VAL A 80 11.12 -5.69 31.57
CA VAL A 80 9.97 -6.43 31.05
C VAL A 80 9.50 -7.52 32.01
N LYS A 81 10.42 -8.28 32.60
CA LYS A 81 10.06 -9.29 33.61
C LYS A 81 9.36 -8.69 34.83
N ALA A 82 9.80 -7.51 35.27
CA ALA A 82 9.18 -6.84 36.41
C ALA A 82 7.74 -6.42 36.09
N GLU A 83 7.52 -5.85 34.90
CA GLU A 83 6.17 -5.49 34.42
C GLU A 83 5.26 -6.72 34.30
N LEU A 84 5.74 -7.83 33.73
CA LEU A 84 4.98 -9.07 33.67
C LEU A 84 4.56 -9.60 35.05
N GLU A 85 5.43 -9.52 36.07
CA GLU A 85 5.07 -9.91 37.44
C GLU A 85 4.02 -8.96 38.04
N GLU A 86 4.03 -7.67 37.69
CA GLU A 86 3.00 -6.75 38.12
C GLU A 86 1.66 -7.06 37.41
N LEU A 87 1.65 -7.25 36.09
CA LEU A 87 0.46 -7.62 35.31
C LEU A 87 -0.18 -8.93 35.81
N ARG A 88 0.61 -9.89 36.28
CA ARG A 88 0.13 -11.17 36.85
C ARG A 88 -0.83 -10.99 38.02
N THR A 89 -0.82 -9.82 38.68
CA THR A 89 -1.77 -9.50 39.75
C THR A 89 -3.16 -9.08 39.26
N PHE A 90 -3.30 -8.75 38.00
CA PHE A 90 -4.53 -8.18 37.41
C PHE A 90 -5.15 -9.08 36.35
N VAL A 91 -4.33 -9.86 35.63
CA VAL A 91 -4.74 -10.70 34.51
C VAL A 91 -3.97 -12.02 34.51
N ASP A 92 -4.58 -13.07 33.97
CA ASP A 92 -3.86 -14.32 33.74
C ASP A 92 -2.92 -14.16 32.54
N ILE A 93 -1.63 -14.00 32.80
CA ILE A 93 -0.61 -13.91 31.77
C ILE A 93 -0.08 -15.29 31.31
N GLY A 94 -0.71 -16.37 31.71
CA GLY A 94 -0.27 -17.73 31.41
C GLY A 94 1.12 -18.02 32.00
N GLU A 95 1.98 -18.69 31.21
CA GLU A 95 3.35 -18.99 31.65
C GLU A 95 4.18 -17.74 31.89
N GLY A 96 4.03 -16.70 31.07
CA GLY A 96 4.80 -15.46 31.13
C GLY A 96 6.32 -15.69 30.96
N THR A 97 6.69 -16.83 30.34
CA THR A 97 8.10 -17.17 30.10
C THR A 97 8.64 -16.34 28.93
N ILE A 98 9.84 -15.78 29.12
CA ILE A 98 10.56 -15.07 28.06
C ILE A 98 11.65 -15.99 27.54
N THR A 99 11.61 -16.26 26.25
CA THR A 99 12.65 -16.99 25.52
C THR A 99 13.39 -16.03 24.58
N GLU A 100 14.71 -16.14 24.58
CA GLU A 100 15.59 -15.33 23.72
C GLU A 100 15.99 -16.13 22.47
N SER A 101 16.00 -15.48 21.32
CA SER A 101 16.53 -16.02 20.09
C SER A 101 17.21 -14.90 19.30
N GLU A 102 18.31 -15.19 18.63
CA GLU A 102 18.90 -14.26 17.66
C GLU A 102 18.07 -14.32 16.37
N THR A 103 17.67 -13.17 15.84
CA THR A 103 17.00 -13.06 14.55
C THR A 103 17.83 -12.19 13.63
N GLU A 104 18.20 -12.71 12.46
CA GLU A 104 18.68 -11.86 11.38
C GLU A 104 17.45 -11.30 10.65
N ASP A 105 17.52 -10.05 10.12
CA ASP A 105 16.47 -9.40 9.31
C ASP A 105 15.86 -10.33 8.25
N LYS A 106 16.60 -11.36 7.85
CA LYS A 106 16.18 -12.34 6.84
C LYS A 106 15.02 -13.24 7.25
N ASP A 107 14.82 -13.52 8.53
CA ASP A 107 13.82 -14.50 8.96
C ASP A 107 12.42 -13.86 9.04
N TRP A 108 12.33 -12.61 9.43
CA TRP A 108 11.07 -11.86 9.45
C TRP A 108 10.63 -11.45 8.04
N ILE A 109 11.56 -10.93 7.23
CA ILE A 109 11.34 -10.57 5.82
C ILE A 109 10.91 -11.78 4.98
N ASN A 110 11.28 -13.01 5.36
CA ASN A 110 10.99 -14.18 4.54
C ASN A 110 9.66 -14.85 4.88
N ASN A 111 9.11 -14.65 6.09
CA ASN A 111 7.91 -15.38 6.52
C ASN A 111 6.64 -14.93 5.79
N TRP A 112 6.50 -13.63 5.47
CA TRP A 112 5.37 -13.11 4.71
C TRP A 112 5.48 -13.40 3.20
N LYS A 113 6.71 -13.61 2.67
CA LYS A 113 6.95 -13.95 1.26
C LYS A 113 6.24 -15.23 0.82
N GLN A 114 6.02 -16.17 1.72
CA GLN A 114 5.30 -17.41 1.44
C GLN A 114 3.80 -17.21 1.19
N TYR A 115 3.25 -16.07 1.53
CA TYR A 115 1.84 -15.74 1.33
C TYR A 115 1.62 -14.83 0.11
N TRP A 116 2.70 -14.30 -0.46
CA TRP A 116 2.64 -13.42 -1.62
C TRP A 116 3.06 -14.14 -2.87
N HIS A 117 2.10 -14.39 -3.75
CA HIS A 117 2.31 -15.13 -5.00
C HIS A 117 1.94 -14.30 -6.21
N THR A 118 2.45 -14.73 -7.37
CA THR A 118 2.08 -14.17 -8.66
C THR A 118 0.57 -14.27 -8.88
N PHE A 119 -0.04 -13.19 -9.33
CA PHE A 119 -1.43 -13.12 -9.73
C PHE A 119 -1.58 -12.32 -11.03
N THR A 120 -2.80 -12.31 -11.61
CA THR A 120 -3.07 -11.63 -12.87
C THR A 120 -4.20 -10.62 -12.75
N ILE A 121 -4.09 -9.52 -13.52
CA ILE A 121 -5.16 -8.56 -13.77
C ILE A 121 -5.29 -8.43 -15.28
N GLY A 122 -6.36 -9.01 -15.86
CA GLY A 122 -6.44 -9.14 -17.31
C GLY A 122 -5.29 -9.99 -17.86
N ASP A 123 -4.49 -9.43 -18.74
CA ASP A 123 -3.30 -10.05 -19.34
C ASP A 123 -1.98 -9.65 -18.65
N LEU A 124 -2.03 -8.78 -17.63
CA LEU A 124 -0.89 -8.36 -16.83
C LEU A 124 -0.59 -9.40 -15.75
N TYR A 125 0.63 -9.90 -15.69
CA TYR A 125 1.16 -10.65 -14.55
C TYR A 125 1.81 -9.72 -13.55
N ILE A 126 1.41 -9.81 -12.29
CA ILE A 126 2.03 -9.12 -11.16
C ILE A 126 2.69 -10.17 -10.28
N LYS A 127 3.99 -10.04 -10.07
CA LYS A 127 4.79 -11.01 -9.34
C LYS A 127 5.76 -10.34 -8.37
N PRO A 128 6.08 -11.00 -7.25
CA PRO A 128 7.20 -10.57 -6.41
C PRO A 128 8.54 -10.80 -7.12
N THR A 129 9.57 -10.05 -6.72
CA THR A 129 10.90 -10.14 -7.36
C THR A 129 11.55 -11.52 -7.18
N TRP A 130 11.27 -12.22 -6.07
CA TRP A 130 11.82 -13.55 -5.76
C TRP A 130 11.19 -14.70 -6.53
N GLU A 131 10.04 -14.53 -7.18
CA GLU A 131 9.49 -15.53 -8.08
C GLU A 131 10.07 -15.40 -9.48
N PRO A 132 10.39 -16.50 -10.16
CA PRO A 132 10.92 -16.45 -11.52
C PRO A 132 9.82 -16.10 -12.53
N VAL A 133 10.22 -15.55 -13.68
CA VAL A 133 9.33 -15.44 -14.85
C VAL A 133 9.12 -16.83 -15.42
N THR A 134 7.86 -17.27 -15.53
CA THR A 134 7.48 -18.59 -16.07
C THR A 134 7.25 -18.55 -17.58
N GLU A 135 7.11 -19.73 -18.20
CA GLU A 135 6.79 -19.82 -19.63
C GLU A 135 5.41 -19.21 -19.97
N GLU A 136 4.46 -19.30 -19.05
CA GLU A 136 3.12 -18.74 -19.21
C GLU A 136 3.09 -17.19 -19.27
N MET A 137 4.09 -16.56 -18.69
CA MET A 137 4.24 -15.10 -18.71
C MET A 137 4.84 -14.58 -20.03
N GLN A 138 5.36 -15.47 -20.88
CA GLN A 138 6.00 -15.05 -22.13
C GLN A 138 5.01 -14.41 -23.09
N GLY A 139 5.35 -13.22 -23.57
CA GLY A 139 4.49 -12.45 -24.49
C GLY A 139 3.42 -11.61 -23.78
N HIS A 140 3.35 -11.64 -22.46
CA HIS A 140 2.48 -10.83 -21.65
C HIS A 140 3.26 -9.71 -20.92
N PRO A 141 2.62 -8.60 -20.58
CA PRO A 141 3.20 -7.63 -19.67
C PRO A 141 3.43 -8.28 -18.29
N VAL A 142 4.63 -8.09 -17.74
CA VAL A 142 5.00 -8.59 -16.41
C VAL A 142 5.48 -7.41 -15.57
N LEU A 143 4.87 -7.24 -14.41
CA LEU A 143 5.25 -6.26 -13.41
C LEU A 143 5.84 -7.00 -12.21
N SER A 144 7.06 -6.63 -11.84
CA SER A 144 7.71 -7.09 -10.60
C SER A 144 7.51 -6.04 -9.51
N ILE A 145 6.89 -6.42 -8.41
CA ILE A 145 6.66 -5.53 -7.27
C ILE A 145 6.70 -6.34 -5.98
N ASP A 146 7.42 -5.82 -5.00
CA ASP A 146 7.45 -6.42 -3.68
C ASP A 146 6.51 -5.64 -2.75
N PRO A 147 5.73 -6.32 -1.90
CA PRO A 147 5.02 -5.64 -0.82
C PRO A 147 6.02 -4.87 0.06
N GLY A 148 5.82 -3.58 0.17
CA GLY A 148 6.70 -2.66 0.87
C GLY A 148 5.91 -1.71 1.78
N THR A 149 6.56 -0.66 2.24
CA THR A 149 5.97 0.38 3.10
C THR A 149 5.04 1.34 2.35
N ALA A 150 5.16 1.44 1.01
CA ALA A 150 4.28 2.27 0.19
C ALA A 150 3.02 1.52 -0.24
N PHE A 151 1.87 2.21 -0.25
CA PHE A 151 0.60 1.67 -0.73
C PHE A 151 0.66 1.32 -2.22
N GLY A 152 -0.08 0.27 -2.61
CA GLY A 152 -0.24 -0.12 -4.01
C GLY A 152 0.62 -1.31 -4.43
N THR A 153 0.28 -2.51 -3.93
CA THR A 153 0.90 -3.77 -4.38
C THR A 153 0.17 -4.39 -5.58
N GLY A 154 -1.00 -3.83 -5.95
CA GLY A 154 -1.82 -4.32 -7.04
C GLY A 154 -2.93 -5.29 -6.63
N SER A 155 -2.91 -5.85 -5.42
CA SER A 155 -3.91 -6.82 -4.97
C SER A 155 -5.24 -6.18 -4.61
N HIS A 156 -5.24 -4.93 -4.14
CA HIS A 156 -6.44 -4.22 -3.71
C HIS A 156 -7.39 -3.93 -4.88
N GLU A 157 -8.71 -3.97 -4.63
CA GLU A 157 -9.77 -3.77 -5.61
C GLU A 157 -9.62 -2.44 -6.35
N THR A 158 -9.30 -1.36 -5.63
CA THR A 158 -9.13 -0.02 -6.20
C THR A 158 -8.01 0.02 -7.22
N THR A 159 -6.87 -0.58 -6.92
CA THR A 159 -5.72 -0.66 -7.83
C THR A 159 -6.05 -1.53 -9.05
N ARG A 160 -6.71 -2.68 -8.83
CA ARG A 160 -7.16 -3.56 -9.92
C ARG A 160 -8.09 -2.86 -10.90
N MET A 161 -9.03 -2.06 -10.39
CA MET A 161 -9.94 -1.30 -11.23
C MET A 161 -9.22 -0.27 -12.08
N VAL A 162 -8.28 0.49 -11.53
CA VAL A 162 -7.48 1.46 -12.30
C VAL A 162 -6.62 0.76 -13.34
N ILE A 163 -5.97 -0.36 -12.99
CA ILE A 163 -5.17 -1.15 -13.94
C ILE A 163 -6.04 -1.61 -15.14
N ARG A 164 -7.25 -2.11 -14.89
CA ARG A 164 -8.18 -2.49 -15.99
C ARG A 164 -8.53 -1.31 -16.88
N GLN A 165 -8.65 -0.11 -16.33
CA GLN A 165 -8.89 1.10 -17.14
C GLN A 165 -7.64 1.50 -17.94
N LEU A 166 -6.44 1.40 -17.35
CA LEU A 166 -5.19 1.61 -18.07
C LEU A 166 -5.04 0.65 -19.24
N GLN A 167 -5.34 -0.65 -19.05
CA GLN A 167 -5.35 -1.65 -20.13
C GLN A 167 -6.28 -1.27 -21.28
N LYS A 168 -7.38 -0.59 -20.98
CA LYS A 168 -8.39 -0.18 -21.95
C LYS A 168 -8.04 1.09 -22.71
N TYR A 169 -7.44 2.06 -22.02
CA TYR A 169 -7.32 3.42 -22.54
C TYR A 169 -5.91 3.84 -22.94
N VAL A 170 -4.85 3.22 -22.37
CA VAL A 170 -3.46 3.54 -22.74
C VAL A 170 -3.19 3.20 -24.19
N LYS A 171 -2.58 4.12 -24.88
CA LYS A 171 -2.10 3.96 -26.27
C LYS A 171 -0.59 4.15 -26.33
N PRO A 172 0.06 3.64 -27.39
CA PRO A 172 1.48 3.87 -27.58
C PRO A 172 1.85 5.35 -27.58
N GLN A 173 2.87 5.71 -26.77
CA GLN A 173 3.41 7.07 -26.63
C GLN A 173 2.51 8.05 -25.87
N ASP A 174 1.46 7.58 -25.17
CA ASP A 174 0.67 8.43 -24.29
C ASP A 174 1.55 9.00 -23.15
N GLU A 175 1.27 10.24 -22.78
CA GLU A 175 1.80 10.91 -21.59
C GLU A 175 0.84 10.66 -20.43
N VAL A 176 1.36 10.18 -19.31
CA VAL A 176 0.55 9.76 -18.13
C VAL A 176 0.93 10.58 -16.91
N LEU A 177 -0.06 11.08 -16.17
CA LEU A 177 0.10 11.70 -14.86
C LEU A 177 -0.51 10.79 -13.79
N ASP A 178 0.25 10.47 -12.75
CA ASP A 178 -0.16 9.62 -11.63
C ASP A 178 -0.18 10.45 -10.34
N VAL A 179 -1.38 10.82 -9.87
CA VAL A 179 -1.57 11.69 -8.71
C VAL A 179 -1.78 10.85 -7.46
N GLY A 180 -0.91 10.98 -6.48
CA GLY A 180 -0.82 10.07 -5.34
C GLY A 180 -0.23 8.73 -5.79
N CYS A 181 0.97 8.77 -6.38
CA CYS A 181 1.54 7.61 -7.08
C CYS A 181 1.90 6.43 -6.16
N GLY A 182 2.10 6.66 -4.85
CA GLY A 182 2.42 5.61 -3.87
C GLY A 182 3.63 4.78 -4.30
N SER A 183 3.41 3.50 -4.53
CA SER A 183 4.45 2.58 -5.04
C SER A 183 4.84 2.81 -6.49
N GLY A 184 4.17 3.71 -7.22
CA GLY A 184 4.36 3.95 -8.66
C GLY A 184 3.76 2.87 -9.55
N ILE A 185 2.97 1.95 -9.00
CA ILE A 185 2.43 0.81 -9.74
C ILE A 185 1.63 1.22 -10.98
N LEU A 186 0.79 2.25 -10.89
CA LEU A 186 -0.04 2.69 -12.00
C LEU A 186 0.80 3.29 -13.13
N SER A 187 1.81 4.09 -12.79
CA SER A 187 2.81 4.63 -13.72
C SER A 187 3.56 3.51 -14.43
N VAL A 188 4.06 2.52 -13.68
CA VAL A 188 4.79 1.36 -14.24
C VAL A 188 3.88 0.55 -15.16
N VAL A 189 2.64 0.30 -14.76
CA VAL A 189 1.64 -0.38 -15.61
C VAL A 189 1.40 0.38 -16.91
N ALA A 190 1.15 1.68 -16.85
CA ALA A 190 0.94 2.49 -18.04
C ALA A 190 2.11 2.39 -19.03
N LEU A 191 3.35 2.46 -18.53
CA LEU A 191 4.56 2.31 -19.34
C LEU A 191 4.69 0.89 -19.93
N LYS A 192 4.32 -0.16 -19.19
CA LYS A 192 4.28 -1.54 -19.70
C LYS A 192 3.23 -1.73 -20.82
N TYR A 193 2.17 -0.93 -20.81
CA TYR A 193 1.15 -0.92 -21.89
C TYR A 193 1.47 0.05 -23.03
N GLY A 194 2.66 0.67 -23.02
CA GLY A 194 3.18 1.42 -24.16
C GLY A 194 3.11 2.93 -24.02
N ALA A 195 2.72 3.47 -22.87
CA ALA A 195 2.90 4.90 -22.60
C ALA A 195 4.35 5.33 -22.86
N GLY A 196 4.54 6.52 -23.40
CA GLY A 196 5.88 7.05 -23.71
C GLY A 196 6.59 7.56 -22.48
N HIS A 197 5.83 8.17 -21.57
CA HIS A 197 6.33 8.77 -20.35
C HIS A 197 5.25 8.78 -19.27
N ALA A 198 5.65 8.73 -18.02
CA ALA A 198 4.79 8.91 -16.86
C ALA A 198 5.42 9.92 -15.88
N PHE A 199 4.57 10.74 -15.29
CA PHE A 199 4.95 11.69 -14.24
C PHE A 199 4.11 11.42 -12.99
N GLY A 200 4.75 11.20 -11.84
CA GLY A 200 4.08 10.92 -10.58
C GLY A 200 4.21 12.07 -9.57
N THR A 201 3.18 12.27 -8.76
CA THR A 201 3.24 13.16 -7.60
C THR A 201 2.75 12.43 -6.36
N ASP A 202 3.37 12.65 -5.20
CA ASP A 202 2.91 12.16 -3.92
C ASP A 202 3.29 13.13 -2.80
N LEU A 203 2.56 13.11 -1.68
CA LEU A 203 2.87 13.89 -0.48
C LEU A 203 3.91 13.23 0.41
N ASP A 204 4.05 11.90 0.30
CA ASP A 204 4.98 11.12 1.11
C ASP A 204 6.32 10.95 0.39
N PRO A 205 7.43 11.45 0.95
CA PRO A 205 8.76 11.23 0.37
C PRO A 205 9.14 9.75 0.25
N ASN A 206 8.58 8.87 1.07
CA ASN A 206 8.81 7.43 0.94
C ASN A 206 8.14 6.85 -0.31
N ALA A 207 7.00 7.40 -0.73
CA ALA A 207 6.34 7.03 -1.99
C ALA A 207 7.22 7.36 -3.21
N ILE A 208 7.92 8.49 -3.18
CA ILE A 208 8.86 8.88 -4.26
C ILE A 208 9.99 7.84 -4.38
N ILE A 209 10.60 7.48 -3.25
CA ILE A 209 11.66 6.46 -3.21
C ILE A 209 11.14 5.12 -3.72
N ALA A 210 9.99 4.66 -3.21
CA ALA A 210 9.39 3.40 -3.61
C ALA A 210 9.04 3.35 -5.11
N SER A 211 8.50 4.45 -5.66
CA SER A 211 8.19 4.57 -7.09
C SER A 211 9.44 4.45 -7.96
N GLU A 212 10.54 5.13 -7.58
CA GLU A 212 11.81 5.04 -8.30
C GLU A 212 12.40 3.62 -8.25
N GLU A 213 12.37 2.97 -7.07
CA GLU A 213 12.86 1.60 -6.89
C GLU A 213 12.05 0.59 -7.71
N ASN A 214 10.72 0.67 -7.67
CA ASN A 214 9.84 -0.19 -8.45
C ASN A 214 10.00 0.04 -9.96
N ALA A 215 10.18 1.27 -10.41
CA ALA A 215 10.50 1.58 -11.80
C ALA A 215 11.80 0.89 -12.24
N GLN A 216 12.86 1.02 -11.45
CA GLN A 216 14.16 0.40 -11.72
C GLN A 216 14.05 -1.13 -11.78
N GLN A 217 13.32 -1.77 -10.86
CA GLN A 217 13.08 -3.22 -10.85
C GLN A 217 12.38 -3.69 -12.12
N ASN A 218 11.57 -2.84 -12.73
CA ASN A 218 10.84 -3.12 -13.96
C ASN A 218 11.57 -2.70 -15.24
N GLY A 219 12.82 -2.25 -15.13
CA GLY A 219 13.66 -1.82 -16.28
C GLY A 219 13.23 -0.48 -16.87
N ILE A 220 12.52 0.35 -16.09
CA ILE A 220 12.07 1.69 -16.45
C ILE A 220 13.12 2.69 -15.96
N ASP A 221 13.59 3.56 -16.83
CA ASP A 221 14.58 4.58 -16.47
C ASP A 221 13.92 5.92 -16.07
N LYS A 222 14.73 6.82 -15.49
CA LYS A 222 14.27 8.14 -15.04
C LYS A 222 13.80 9.08 -16.17
N LYS A 223 14.00 8.70 -17.43
CA LYS A 223 13.46 9.47 -18.56
C LYS A 223 12.05 9.02 -18.91
N GLN A 224 11.69 7.81 -18.52
CA GLN A 224 10.37 7.25 -18.74
C GLN A 224 9.43 7.51 -17.56
N LEU A 225 9.95 7.52 -16.32
CA LEU A 225 9.20 7.87 -15.12
C LEU A 225 9.95 8.95 -14.34
N GLU A 226 9.30 10.08 -14.15
CA GLU A 226 9.70 11.14 -13.24
C GLU A 226 8.70 11.23 -12.10
N VAL A 227 9.18 11.34 -10.86
CA VAL A 227 8.32 11.48 -9.67
C VAL A 227 8.81 12.63 -8.80
N ILE A 228 7.87 13.40 -8.25
CA ILE A 228 8.18 14.52 -7.36
C ILE A 228 7.30 14.50 -6.10
N GLU A 229 7.87 14.95 -4.99
CA GLU A 229 7.11 15.22 -3.78
C GLU A 229 6.32 16.53 -3.93
N GLY A 230 5.01 16.49 -3.61
CA GLY A 230 4.21 17.70 -3.53
C GLY A 230 2.73 17.53 -3.84
N ASN A 231 1.98 18.62 -3.59
CA ASN A 231 0.53 18.68 -3.76
C ASN A 231 0.16 19.40 -5.06
N ILE A 232 -0.30 18.66 -6.05
CA ILE A 232 -0.75 19.22 -7.33
C ILE A 232 -2.01 20.08 -7.22
N ILE A 233 -2.76 19.99 -6.11
CA ILE A 233 -4.00 20.76 -5.91
C ILE A 233 -3.66 22.21 -5.53
N ASP A 234 -2.74 22.40 -4.60
CA ASP A 234 -2.50 23.68 -3.95
C ASP A 234 -1.13 24.30 -4.27
N ASP A 235 -0.11 23.49 -4.59
CA ASP A 235 1.23 23.97 -4.84
C ASP A 235 1.42 24.35 -6.30
N LYS A 236 1.62 25.66 -6.51
CA LYS A 236 1.89 26.19 -7.86
C LYS A 236 3.17 25.64 -8.48
N ALA A 237 4.22 25.40 -7.67
CA ALA A 237 5.48 24.88 -8.20
C ALA A 237 5.31 23.44 -8.71
N VAL A 238 4.52 22.62 -7.99
CA VAL A 238 4.17 21.28 -8.43
C VAL A 238 3.32 21.31 -9.69
N LYS A 239 2.29 22.17 -9.76
CA LYS A 239 1.50 22.36 -10.98
C LYS A 239 2.36 22.75 -12.19
N ASP A 240 3.24 23.71 -12.00
CA ASP A 240 4.14 24.19 -13.06
C ASP A 240 5.12 23.07 -13.49
N ALA A 241 5.61 22.24 -12.56
CA ALA A 241 6.48 21.11 -12.86
C ALA A 241 5.75 20.01 -13.63
N CYS A 242 4.50 19.69 -13.25
CA CYS A 242 3.66 18.74 -13.99
C CYS A 242 3.36 19.23 -15.43
N GLY A 243 3.37 20.54 -15.67
CA GLY A 243 2.98 21.12 -16.95
C GLY A 243 1.46 21.15 -17.17
N TYR A 244 1.04 21.86 -18.19
CA TYR A 244 -0.36 22.08 -18.51
C TYR A 244 -0.72 21.48 -19.89
N GLU A 245 -1.92 20.94 -20.03
CA GLU A 245 -2.42 20.33 -21.28
C GLU A 245 -1.46 19.29 -21.87
N SER A 246 -0.76 18.53 -20.99
CA SER A 246 0.34 17.66 -21.40
C SER A 246 -0.01 16.19 -21.41
N TYR A 247 -1.05 15.75 -20.66
CA TYR A 247 -1.31 14.34 -20.42
C TYR A 247 -2.51 13.81 -21.20
N ASP A 248 -2.33 12.61 -21.75
CA ASP A 248 -3.38 11.84 -22.43
C ASP A 248 -4.21 11.04 -21.43
N ILE A 249 -3.57 10.64 -20.31
CA ILE A 249 -4.20 9.94 -19.20
C ILE A 249 -3.74 10.55 -17.89
N VAL A 250 -4.67 10.74 -16.97
CA VAL A 250 -4.41 11.05 -15.57
C VAL A 250 -5.00 9.96 -14.71
N CYS A 251 -4.20 9.40 -13.80
CA CYS A 251 -4.64 8.42 -12.78
C CYS A 251 -4.67 9.07 -11.40
N ALA A 252 -5.61 8.65 -10.56
CA ALA A 252 -5.61 8.96 -9.14
C ALA A 252 -6.32 7.85 -8.36
N ASN A 253 -5.57 7.06 -7.61
CA ASN A 253 -6.10 6.05 -6.69
C ASN A 253 -5.95 6.53 -5.26
N ILE A 254 -6.78 7.49 -4.86
CA ILE A 254 -6.71 8.24 -3.61
C ILE A 254 -8.10 8.41 -2.99
N LEU A 255 -8.16 8.86 -1.73
CA LEU A 255 -9.41 9.02 -1.00
C LEU A 255 -10.38 10.00 -1.68
N ALA A 256 -11.67 9.74 -1.55
CA ALA A 256 -12.75 10.55 -2.12
C ALA A 256 -12.64 12.03 -1.74
N ASP A 257 -12.31 12.33 -0.48
CA ASP A 257 -12.20 13.70 0.03
C ASP A 257 -11.05 14.49 -0.64
N VAL A 258 -10.07 13.81 -1.24
CA VAL A 258 -8.98 14.41 -2.03
C VAL A 258 -9.36 14.49 -3.51
N LEU A 259 -10.14 13.53 -4.03
CA LEU A 259 -10.60 13.54 -5.41
C LEU A 259 -11.54 14.71 -5.73
N GLU A 260 -12.36 15.13 -4.76
CA GLU A 260 -13.27 16.25 -4.96
C GLU A 260 -12.54 17.56 -5.30
N PRO A 261 -11.61 18.07 -4.47
CA PRO A 261 -10.84 19.27 -4.83
C PRO A 261 -9.97 19.05 -6.07
N LEU A 262 -9.35 17.88 -6.25
CA LEU A 262 -8.56 17.55 -7.43
C LEU A 262 -9.40 17.68 -8.72
N SER A 263 -10.64 17.23 -8.71
CA SER A 263 -11.53 17.28 -9.87
C SER A 263 -11.78 18.70 -10.38
N THR A 264 -11.57 19.71 -9.55
CA THR A 264 -11.79 21.11 -9.93
C THR A 264 -10.66 21.68 -10.79
N CYS A 265 -9.43 21.16 -10.67
CA CYS A 265 -8.23 21.71 -11.32
C CYS A 265 -7.51 20.73 -12.26
N ILE A 266 -7.71 19.43 -12.12
CA ILE A 266 -6.93 18.41 -12.86
C ILE A 266 -7.03 18.55 -14.39
N HIS A 267 -8.17 19.06 -14.89
CA HIS A 267 -8.37 19.31 -16.33
C HIS A 267 -7.33 20.26 -16.91
N GLU A 268 -6.71 21.14 -16.12
CA GLU A 268 -5.66 22.05 -16.55
C GLU A 268 -4.41 21.29 -17.06
N HIS A 269 -4.16 20.09 -16.54
CA HIS A 269 -3.01 19.25 -16.90
C HIS A 269 -3.33 18.28 -18.05
N MET A 270 -4.60 18.02 -18.31
CA MET A 270 -5.08 17.06 -19.29
C MET A 270 -5.13 17.68 -20.70
N LYS A 271 -4.80 16.93 -21.73
CA LYS A 271 -5.13 17.29 -23.13
C LYS A 271 -6.63 17.21 -23.38
N HIS A 272 -7.13 17.93 -24.39
CA HIS A 272 -8.51 17.71 -24.83
C HIS A 272 -8.72 16.27 -25.29
N GLY A 273 -9.78 15.63 -24.79
CA GLY A 273 -10.07 14.22 -25.04
C GLY A 273 -9.32 13.22 -24.15
N ALA A 274 -8.45 13.69 -23.25
CA ALA A 274 -7.74 12.87 -22.29
C ALA A 274 -8.67 12.24 -21.25
N TYR A 275 -8.22 11.13 -20.65
CA TYR A 275 -9.00 10.41 -19.63
C TYR A 275 -8.47 10.70 -18.23
N PHE A 276 -9.40 10.87 -17.29
CA PHE A 276 -9.15 10.94 -15.85
C PHE A 276 -9.72 9.69 -15.20
N ILE A 277 -8.86 8.79 -14.75
CA ILE A 277 -9.18 7.48 -14.21
C ILE A 277 -8.97 7.52 -12.69
N THR A 278 -10.04 7.37 -11.91
CA THR A 278 -9.95 7.49 -10.45
C THR A 278 -10.48 6.26 -9.73
N SER A 279 -9.96 5.97 -8.55
CA SER A 279 -10.45 4.97 -7.61
C SER A 279 -10.07 5.36 -6.17
N GLY A 280 -10.26 4.44 -5.20
CA GLY A 280 -10.13 4.79 -3.77
C GLY A 280 -11.42 5.42 -3.22
N ILE A 281 -12.53 5.25 -3.94
CA ILE A 281 -13.85 5.76 -3.60
C ILE A 281 -14.68 4.63 -3.01
N ILE A 282 -15.11 4.76 -1.76
CA ILE A 282 -16.08 3.82 -1.19
C ILE A 282 -17.48 4.11 -1.76
N ASP A 283 -18.30 3.08 -1.94
CA ASP A 283 -19.63 3.16 -2.59
C ASP A 283 -20.54 4.25 -1.99
N THR A 284 -20.47 4.43 -0.67
CA THR A 284 -21.23 5.48 0.03
C THR A 284 -20.83 6.91 -0.39
N LYS A 285 -19.64 7.11 -0.97
CA LYS A 285 -19.11 8.37 -1.47
C LYS A 285 -19.23 8.54 -2.99
N GLU A 286 -19.73 7.54 -3.72
CA GLU A 286 -19.84 7.57 -5.19
C GLU A 286 -20.57 8.82 -5.68
N ASN A 287 -21.76 9.08 -5.14
CA ASN A 287 -22.59 10.21 -5.59
C ASN A 287 -21.88 11.56 -5.35
N GLU A 288 -21.19 11.72 -4.23
CA GLU A 288 -20.49 12.94 -3.85
C GLU A 288 -19.36 13.24 -4.84
N VAL A 289 -18.50 12.25 -5.13
CA VAL A 289 -17.41 12.39 -6.11
C VAL A 289 -17.95 12.57 -7.53
N ALA A 290 -18.97 11.80 -7.94
CA ALA A 290 -19.57 11.95 -9.26
C ALA A 290 -20.20 13.33 -9.47
N GLU A 291 -20.80 13.92 -8.44
CA GLU A 291 -21.32 15.28 -8.51
C GLU A 291 -20.21 16.33 -8.61
N ALA A 292 -19.08 16.15 -7.90
CA ALA A 292 -17.91 17.01 -8.03
C ALA A 292 -17.40 17.01 -9.49
N PHE A 293 -17.30 15.84 -10.09
CA PHE A 293 -16.88 15.72 -11.51
C PHE A 293 -17.89 16.41 -12.47
N ARG A 294 -19.20 16.24 -12.24
CA ARG A 294 -20.24 16.88 -13.08
C ARG A 294 -20.26 18.41 -12.93
N LYS A 295 -19.84 18.96 -11.78
CA LYS A 295 -19.71 20.41 -11.56
C LYS A 295 -18.60 21.01 -12.40
N ASN A 296 -17.54 20.25 -12.70
CA ASN A 296 -16.50 20.68 -13.64
C ASN A 296 -17.00 20.51 -15.08
N LYS A 297 -17.25 21.62 -15.77
CA LYS A 297 -17.80 21.65 -17.14
C LYS A 297 -16.83 21.07 -18.18
N GLU A 298 -15.54 21.03 -17.86
CA GLU A 298 -14.50 20.47 -18.71
C GLU A 298 -14.46 18.94 -18.64
N LEU A 299 -15.11 18.31 -17.66
CA LEU A 299 -15.12 16.86 -17.48
C LEU A 299 -16.48 16.27 -17.88
N GLU A 300 -16.44 15.05 -18.42
CA GLU A 300 -17.60 14.21 -18.71
C GLU A 300 -17.33 12.80 -18.17
N ILE A 301 -18.17 12.31 -17.26
CA ILE A 301 -18.08 10.94 -16.75
C ILE A 301 -18.43 9.99 -17.91
N VAL A 302 -17.53 9.09 -18.26
CA VAL A 302 -17.72 8.11 -19.35
C VAL A 302 -18.12 6.75 -18.83
N GLU A 303 -17.67 6.37 -17.64
CA GLU A 303 -18.07 5.13 -16.98
C GLU A 303 -17.83 5.15 -15.47
N ILE A 304 -18.60 4.32 -14.76
CA ILE A 304 -18.46 4.04 -13.33
C ILE A 304 -18.44 2.51 -13.19
N ASN A 305 -17.44 1.99 -12.51
CA ASN A 305 -17.25 0.57 -12.26
C ASN A 305 -17.19 0.29 -10.76
N HIS A 306 -17.61 -0.91 -10.36
CA HIS A 306 -17.61 -1.35 -8.96
C HIS A 306 -16.86 -2.67 -8.82
N ASP A 307 -16.13 -2.82 -7.72
CA ASP A 307 -15.51 -4.08 -7.28
C ASP A 307 -15.64 -4.13 -5.74
N GLY A 308 -16.55 -5.00 -5.23
CA GLY A 308 -16.95 -4.99 -3.81
C GLY A 308 -17.58 -3.66 -3.40
N GLU A 309 -17.05 -3.06 -2.35
CA GLU A 309 -17.48 -1.75 -1.82
C GLU A 309 -16.75 -0.56 -2.48
N TRP A 310 -15.89 -0.82 -3.47
CA TRP A 310 -15.07 0.20 -4.10
C TRP A 310 -15.57 0.60 -5.47
N VAL A 311 -15.35 1.87 -5.80
CA VAL A 311 -15.81 2.49 -7.03
C VAL A 311 -14.64 3.08 -7.81
N ASN A 312 -14.67 2.88 -9.12
CA ASN A 312 -13.83 3.58 -10.08
C ASN A 312 -14.71 4.51 -10.91
N ILE A 313 -14.31 5.76 -11.04
CA ILE A 313 -14.95 6.73 -11.94
C ILE A 313 -13.94 7.13 -13.00
N THR A 314 -14.29 6.91 -14.25
CA THR A 314 -13.50 7.38 -15.39
C THR A 314 -14.23 8.55 -16.07
N ALA A 315 -13.56 9.68 -16.14
CA ALA A 315 -14.05 10.86 -16.85
C ALA A 315 -13.15 11.18 -18.05
N ARG A 316 -13.66 11.99 -18.97
CA ARG A 316 -12.93 12.48 -20.14
C ARG A 316 -12.95 14.01 -20.16
N ARG A 317 -11.81 14.63 -20.50
CA ARG A 317 -11.78 16.06 -20.79
C ARG A 317 -12.44 16.31 -22.15
N LYS A 318 -13.35 17.30 -22.21
CA LYS A 318 -14.07 17.69 -23.42
C LYS A 318 -13.20 18.41 -24.43
#